data_fd4222623b35c9cb38f53c3d26400aae
#
_entry.id   fd4222623b35c9cb38f53c3d26400aae
#
_cell.length_a   1.000
_cell.length_b   1.000
_cell.length_c   1.000
_cell.angle_alpha   90.00
_cell.angle_beta   90.00
_cell.angle_gamma   90.00
#
_symmetry.space_group_name_H-M   'P 1'
#
loop_
_entity.id
_entity.type
_entity.pdbx_description
1 polymer ?
#
loop_
_entity_poly.entity_id
_entity_poly.type
_entity_poly.pdbx_seq_one_letter_code
_entity_poly.pdbx_strand_id
1 'polypeptide(L)'
;MNTRSLTRFVLAGALLASFKASAVPGLWQQGYGQGNAEYSVTDASGKMFTINCTGNPDQNGFYQHSVFLTQTNNRIVSSHDDGTTITVVMNHQQYAIPSSLGWRNGDNAWYSFIMDIRKARQFEIYVNDRKAGTFSADPTNAAKVLPTPGDCGND
;
A
#
# COMPACT_ATOMS: atom_id res chain seq x y z
N MET A 1 14.20 40.13 60.38
CA MET A 1 14.81 40.19 59.04
C MET A 1 14.54 38.86 58.33
N ASN A 2 13.55 38.83 57.44
CA ASN A 2 13.15 37.60 56.75
C ASN A 2 13.74 37.60 55.36
N THR A 3 14.70 36.74 55.13
CA THR A 3 15.26 36.44 53.80
C THR A 3 14.42 35.35 53.14
N ARG A 4 13.59 35.71 52.15
CA ARG A 4 12.83 34.80 51.33
C ARG A 4 13.75 34.27 50.20
N SER A 5 14.08 33.00 50.26
CA SER A 5 14.78 32.27 49.19
C SER A 5 13.81 32.00 48.06
N LEU A 6 14.07 32.56 46.86
CA LEU A 6 13.35 32.31 45.63
C LEU A 6 14.01 31.13 44.90
N THR A 7 13.41 29.97 45.03
CA THR A 7 13.80 28.78 44.27
C THR A 7 13.30 28.91 42.81
N ARG A 8 14.20 29.10 41.87
CA ARG A 8 13.90 29.14 40.43
C ARG A 8 13.80 27.71 39.93
N PHE A 9 12.59 27.26 39.60
CA PHE A 9 12.36 26.05 38.83
C PHE A 9 12.72 26.29 37.36
N VAL A 10 13.79 25.65 36.88
CA VAL A 10 14.12 25.57 35.47
C VAL A 10 13.36 24.40 34.89
N LEU A 11 12.29 24.68 34.14
CA LEU A 11 11.57 23.69 33.36
C LEU A 11 12.40 23.37 32.11
N ALA A 12 13.10 22.24 32.13
CA ALA A 12 13.79 21.70 30.97
C ALA A 12 12.73 21.08 30.03
N GLY A 13 12.31 21.82 29.00
CA GLY A 13 11.46 21.33 27.95
C GLY A 13 12.21 20.32 27.06
N ALA A 14 11.90 19.04 27.18
CA ALA A 14 12.39 18.02 26.26
C ALA A 14 11.69 18.22 24.90
N LEU A 15 12.41 18.72 23.90
CA LEU A 15 12.00 18.71 22.49
C LEU A 15 11.98 17.24 22.02
N LEU A 16 10.79 16.66 21.95
CA LEU A 16 10.56 15.40 21.26
C LEU A 16 10.70 15.65 19.74
N ALA A 17 11.89 15.40 19.21
CA ALA A 17 12.10 15.36 17.76
C ALA A 17 11.34 14.15 17.20
N SER A 18 10.17 14.37 16.62
CA SER A 18 9.43 13.36 15.87
C SER A 18 10.21 13.01 14.61
N PHE A 19 10.98 11.93 14.64
CA PHE A 19 11.58 11.36 13.45
C PHE A 19 10.45 10.82 12.57
N LYS A 20 10.17 11.49 11.46
CA LYS A 20 9.34 10.91 10.40
C LYS A 20 10.12 9.75 9.80
N ALA A 21 9.69 8.52 10.04
CA ALA A 21 10.21 7.37 9.32
C ALA A 21 9.82 7.53 7.85
N SER A 22 10.78 7.92 7.01
CA SER A 22 10.58 7.95 5.56
C SER A 22 10.59 6.51 5.05
N ALA A 23 9.60 6.14 4.23
CA ALA A 23 9.60 4.86 3.55
C ALA A 23 10.84 4.75 2.67
N VAL A 24 11.54 3.62 2.76
CA VAL A 24 12.69 3.34 1.91
C VAL A 24 12.18 2.92 0.53
N PRO A 25 12.52 3.65 -0.54
CA PRO A 25 12.08 3.27 -1.89
C PRO A 25 12.46 1.83 -2.24
N GLY A 26 11.54 1.11 -2.87
CA GLY A 26 11.76 -0.26 -3.30
C GLY A 26 11.60 -1.34 -2.23
N LEU A 27 11.29 -0.99 -1.00
CA LEU A 27 10.97 -1.95 0.07
C LEU A 27 9.46 -1.92 0.36
N TRP A 28 8.84 -3.09 0.28
CA TRP A 28 7.47 -3.29 0.73
C TRP A 28 7.37 -3.16 2.24
N GLN A 29 6.35 -2.47 2.69
CA GLN A 29 6.01 -2.30 4.10
C GLN A 29 4.57 -2.75 4.33
N GLN A 30 4.31 -3.32 5.49
CA GLN A 30 2.99 -3.70 5.92
C GLN A 30 2.48 -2.72 6.98
N GLY A 31 1.25 -2.26 6.79
CA GLY A 31 0.46 -1.54 7.78
C GLY A 31 -0.83 -2.29 8.07
N TYR A 32 -1.50 -1.92 9.17
CA TYR A 32 -2.79 -2.48 9.52
C TYR A 32 -3.68 -1.38 10.11
N GLY A 33 -4.90 -1.27 9.62
CA GLY A 33 -5.85 -0.29 10.13
C GLY A 33 -7.29 -0.57 9.67
N GLN A 34 -8.24 -0.34 10.55
CA GLN A 34 -9.69 -0.44 10.28
C GLN A 34 -10.14 -1.79 9.66
N GLY A 35 -9.48 -2.89 10.06
CA GLY A 35 -9.78 -4.21 9.53
C GLY A 35 -9.12 -4.51 8.18
N ASN A 36 -8.22 -3.67 7.71
CA ASN A 36 -7.47 -3.86 6.47
C ASN A 36 -5.99 -4.08 6.76
N ALA A 37 -5.37 -5.01 6.04
CA ALA A 37 -3.93 -5.12 5.91
C ALA A 37 -3.50 -4.37 4.64
N GLU A 38 -2.61 -3.41 4.77
CA GLU A 38 -2.10 -2.61 3.67
C GLU A 38 -0.63 -2.90 3.43
N TYR A 39 -0.29 -3.17 2.18
CA TYR A 39 1.08 -3.46 1.75
C TYR A 39 1.49 -2.39 0.75
N SER A 40 2.47 -1.58 1.09
CA SER A 40 2.87 -0.44 0.28
C SER A 40 4.34 -0.45 -0.09
N VAL A 41 4.64 0.07 -1.27
CA VAL A 41 6.00 0.34 -1.75
C VAL A 41 6.04 1.73 -2.36
N THR A 42 7.12 2.46 -2.10
CA THR A 42 7.31 3.81 -2.60
C THR A 42 8.38 3.82 -3.70
N ASP A 43 8.17 4.59 -4.76
CA ASP A 43 9.18 4.83 -5.78
C ASP A 43 10.14 5.96 -5.38
N ALA A 44 11.19 6.16 -6.17
CA ALA A 44 12.19 7.20 -5.93
C ALA A 44 11.61 8.64 -6.02
N SER A 45 10.45 8.83 -6.67
CA SER A 45 9.78 10.12 -6.78
C SER A 45 8.83 10.42 -5.61
N GLY A 46 8.58 9.45 -4.74
CA GLY A 46 7.64 9.55 -3.62
C GLY A 46 6.21 9.13 -3.95
N LYS A 47 5.95 8.54 -5.11
CA LYS A 47 4.67 7.86 -5.38
C LYS A 47 4.61 6.57 -4.59
N MET A 48 3.43 6.19 -4.14
CA MET A 48 3.23 4.98 -3.36
C MET A 48 2.17 4.09 -4.01
N PHE A 49 2.50 2.84 -4.22
CA PHE A 49 1.56 1.80 -4.63
C PHE A 49 1.20 0.94 -3.43
N THR A 50 -0.09 0.72 -3.21
CA THR A 50 -0.61 -0.01 -2.05
C THR A 50 -1.56 -1.12 -2.49
N ILE A 51 -1.35 -2.31 -1.97
CA ILE A 51 -2.29 -3.44 -2.03
C ILE A 51 -3.06 -3.44 -0.73
N ASN A 52 -4.39 -3.38 -0.80
CA ASN A 52 -5.27 -3.37 0.35
C ASN A 52 -6.03 -4.69 0.43
N CYS A 53 -5.76 -5.47 1.48
CA CYS A 53 -6.44 -6.73 1.78
C CYS A 53 -7.43 -6.49 2.91
N THR A 54 -8.70 -6.34 2.57
CA THR A 54 -9.74 -6.12 3.58
C THR A 54 -10.07 -7.42 4.31
N GLY A 55 -10.24 -7.33 5.63
CA GLY A 55 -10.80 -8.39 6.46
C GLY A 55 -12.31 -8.23 6.67
N ASN A 56 -12.94 -7.23 6.05
CA ASN A 56 -14.37 -6.96 6.17
C ASN A 56 -15.07 -7.38 4.87
N PRO A 57 -15.84 -8.48 4.87
CA PRO A 57 -16.60 -8.89 3.69
C PRO A 57 -17.73 -7.90 3.38
N ASP A 58 -18.10 -7.83 2.12
CA ASP A 58 -19.27 -7.08 1.68
C ASP A 58 -20.58 -7.79 2.10
N GLN A 59 -21.72 -7.20 1.73
CA GLN A 59 -23.04 -7.75 2.04
C GLN A 59 -23.30 -9.16 1.45
N ASN A 60 -22.52 -9.57 0.45
CA ASN A 60 -22.60 -10.89 -0.18
C ASN A 60 -21.59 -11.89 0.39
N GLY A 61 -20.78 -11.46 1.36
CA GLY A 61 -19.76 -12.27 2.02
C GLY A 61 -18.41 -12.31 1.30
N PHE A 62 -18.21 -11.48 0.27
CA PHE A 62 -16.95 -11.42 -0.47
C PHE A 62 -16.04 -10.30 0.01
N TYR A 63 -14.74 -10.58 0.06
CA TYR A 63 -13.73 -9.58 0.37
C TYR A 63 -13.41 -8.76 -0.86
N GLN A 64 -13.70 -7.47 -0.82
CA GLN A 64 -13.43 -6.53 -1.91
C GLN A 64 -12.03 -5.93 -1.75
N HIS A 65 -11.00 -6.72 -2.03
CA HIS A 65 -9.61 -6.24 -2.02
C HIS A 65 -9.39 -5.24 -3.14
N SER A 66 -8.40 -4.36 -2.98
CA SER A 66 -8.17 -3.26 -3.93
C SER A 66 -6.69 -2.88 -4.00
N VAL A 67 -6.35 -2.06 -4.99
CA VAL A 67 -5.07 -1.37 -5.04
C VAL A 67 -5.27 0.14 -5.09
N PHE A 68 -4.29 0.86 -4.56
CA PHE A 68 -4.24 2.32 -4.59
C PHE A 68 -2.93 2.80 -5.18
N LEU A 69 -2.98 3.89 -5.94
CA LEU A 69 -1.82 4.67 -6.33
C LEU A 69 -1.92 6.06 -5.71
N THR A 70 -1.03 6.36 -4.78
CA THR A 70 -0.87 7.71 -4.21
C THR A 70 0.19 8.44 -5.02
N GLN A 71 -0.18 9.57 -5.60
CA GLN A 71 0.71 10.41 -6.38
C GLN A 71 1.48 11.39 -5.47
N THR A 72 2.53 12.04 -6.00
CA THR A 72 3.37 13.00 -5.26
C THR A 72 2.61 14.21 -4.71
N ASN A 73 1.47 14.55 -5.32
CA ASN A 73 0.56 15.61 -4.85
C ASN A 73 -0.51 15.10 -3.86
N ASN A 74 -0.31 13.91 -3.29
CA ASN A 74 -1.24 13.20 -2.40
C ASN A 74 -2.59 12.82 -3.02
N ARG A 75 -2.74 12.91 -4.34
CA ARG A 75 -3.93 12.37 -5.02
C ARG A 75 -3.88 10.85 -4.97
N ILE A 76 -4.96 10.25 -4.52
CA ILE A 76 -5.13 8.79 -4.47
C ILE A 76 -6.05 8.37 -5.61
N VAL A 77 -5.68 7.30 -6.31
CA VAL A 77 -6.47 6.64 -7.33
C VAL A 77 -6.68 5.19 -6.89
N SER A 78 -7.92 4.74 -6.85
CA SER A 78 -8.30 3.39 -6.41
C SER A 78 -8.78 2.53 -7.57
N SER A 79 -8.56 1.22 -7.48
CA SER A 79 -9.19 0.26 -8.41
C SER A 79 -10.72 0.18 -8.24
N HIS A 80 -11.26 0.73 -7.15
CA HIS A 80 -12.70 0.83 -6.90
C HIS A 80 -13.32 2.17 -7.34
N ASP A 81 -12.53 3.12 -7.83
CA ASP A 81 -13.07 4.40 -8.31
C ASP A 81 -13.83 4.18 -9.62
N ASP A 82 -15.02 4.74 -9.72
CA ASP A 82 -15.85 4.66 -10.93
C ASP A 82 -15.11 5.21 -12.16
N GLY A 83 -15.15 4.45 -13.25
CA GLY A 83 -14.49 4.82 -14.51
C GLY A 83 -12.96 4.73 -14.45
N THR A 84 -12.39 4.12 -13.42
CA THR A 84 -10.95 3.91 -13.29
C THR A 84 -10.59 2.47 -13.62
N THR A 85 -9.59 2.31 -14.49
CA THR A 85 -8.92 1.02 -14.70
C THR A 85 -7.48 1.12 -14.23
N ILE A 86 -7.04 0.13 -13.46
CA ILE A 86 -5.63 0.01 -13.05
C ILE A 86 -5.07 -1.27 -13.65
N THR A 87 -3.96 -1.14 -14.38
CA THR A 87 -3.21 -2.27 -14.92
C THR A 87 -1.80 -2.24 -14.37
N VAL A 88 -1.36 -3.36 -13.84
CA VAL A 88 0.03 -3.58 -13.42
C VAL A 88 0.75 -4.36 -14.50
N VAL A 89 1.89 -3.87 -14.96
CA VAL A 89 2.73 -4.55 -15.96
C VAL A 89 4.02 -4.99 -15.28
N MET A 90 4.28 -6.28 -15.29
CA MET A 90 5.50 -6.88 -14.75
C MET A 90 5.88 -8.12 -15.56
N ASN A 91 7.18 -8.33 -15.76
CA ASN A 91 7.70 -9.48 -16.53
C ASN A 91 7.06 -9.61 -17.93
N HIS A 92 6.81 -8.49 -18.61
CA HIS A 92 6.15 -8.40 -19.93
C HIS A 92 4.69 -8.91 -19.95
N GLN A 93 4.06 -9.07 -18.79
CA GLN A 93 2.66 -9.46 -18.64
C GLN A 93 1.85 -8.32 -18.05
N GLN A 94 0.58 -8.23 -18.48
CA GLN A 94 -0.37 -7.24 -17.99
C GLN A 94 -1.36 -7.91 -17.03
N TYR A 95 -1.55 -7.27 -15.89
CA TYR A 95 -2.50 -7.69 -14.87
C TYR A 95 -3.54 -6.58 -14.70
N ALA A 96 -4.69 -6.76 -15.33
CA ALA A 96 -5.82 -5.86 -15.11
C ALA A 96 -6.37 -6.11 -13.70
N ILE A 97 -6.33 -5.09 -12.86
CA ILE A 97 -6.86 -5.19 -11.51
C ILE A 97 -8.39 -5.14 -11.57
N PRO A 98 -9.11 -6.15 -11.05
CA PRO A 98 -10.56 -6.12 -11.05
C PRO A 98 -11.10 -4.99 -10.18
N SER A 99 -12.16 -4.34 -10.64
CA SER A 99 -12.87 -3.31 -9.88
C SER A 99 -13.80 -3.91 -8.81
N SER A 100 -14.08 -5.21 -8.87
CA SER A 100 -14.86 -5.96 -7.88
C SER A 100 -14.43 -7.42 -7.88
N LEU A 101 -14.59 -8.06 -6.74
CA LEU A 101 -14.28 -9.48 -6.49
C LEU A 101 -15.56 -10.24 -6.11
N GLY A 102 -15.43 -11.56 -5.95
CA GLY A 102 -16.56 -12.44 -5.67
C GLY A 102 -17.19 -13.05 -6.95
N TRP A 103 -16.44 -13.02 -8.06
CA TRP A 103 -16.80 -13.67 -9.32
C TRP A 103 -15.55 -14.27 -9.96
N ARG A 104 -15.72 -15.42 -10.59
CA ARG A 104 -14.64 -16.31 -11.01
C ARG A 104 -13.48 -15.61 -11.74
N ASN A 105 -13.77 -14.76 -12.73
CA ASN A 105 -12.71 -14.14 -13.52
C ASN A 105 -11.98 -13.04 -12.73
N GLY A 106 -12.70 -12.28 -11.92
CA GLY A 106 -12.12 -11.26 -11.04
C GLY A 106 -11.22 -11.89 -10.00
N ASP A 107 -11.68 -12.93 -9.32
CA ASP A 107 -10.90 -13.63 -8.30
C ASP A 107 -9.65 -14.29 -8.89
N ASN A 108 -9.75 -14.91 -10.08
CA ASN A 108 -8.60 -15.48 -10.78
C ASN A 108 -7.60 -14.42 -11.22
N ALA A 109 -8.06 -13.25 -11.68
CA ALA A 109 -7.17 -12.15 -12.06
C ALA A 109 -6.43 -11.59 -10.83
N TRP A 110 -7.15 -11.42 -9.73
CA TRP A 110 -6.56 -10.99 -8.45
C TRP A 110 -5.55 -12.02 -7.94
N TYR A 111 -5.91 -13.30 -7.93
CA TYR A 111 -5.01 -14.40 -7.53
C TYR A 111 -3.68 -14.36 -8.31
N SER A 112 -3.77 -14.27 -9.64
CA SER A 112 -2.58 -14.22 -10.49
C SER A 112 -1.73 -12.99 -10.21
N PHE A 113 -2.35 -11.83 -10.02
CA PHE A 113 -1.67 -10.60 -9.65
C PHE A 113 -0.90 -10.75 -8.33
N ILE A 114 -1.55 -11.24 -7.25
CA ILE A 114 -0.91 -11.41 -5.94
C ILE A 114 0.24 -12.43 -6.01
N MET A 115 0.08 -13.52 -6.77
CA MET A 115 1.14 -14.51 -6.94
C MET A 115 2.41 -13.92 -7.56
N ASP A 116 2.25 -13.06 -8.57
CA ASP A 116 3.38 -12.63 -9.39
C ASP A 116 4.01 -11.34 -8.87
N ILE A 117 3.25 -10.43 -8.25
CA ILE A 117 3.82 -9.20 -7.65
C ILE A 117 4.84 -9.54 -6.54
N ARG A 118 4.70 -10.66 -5.85
CA ARG A 118 5.63 -11.15 -4.83
C ARG A 118 7.03 -11.45 -5.37
N LYS A 119 7.17 -11.66 -6.67
CA LYS A 119 8.43 -12.02 -7.36
C LYS A 119 8.97 -10.89 -8.23
N ALA A 120 8.17 -9.84 -8.43
CA ALA A 120 8.52 -8.76 -9.33
C ALA A 120 9.68 -7.91 -8.76
N ARG A 121 10.72 -7.68 -9.59
CA ARG A 121 11.82 -6.76 -9.30
C ARG A 121 11.49 -5.33 -9.69
N GLN A 122 10.64 -5.20 -10.69
CA GLN A 122 10.16 -3.93 -11.24
C GLN A 122 8.76 -4.15 -11.80
N PHE A 123 7.92 -3.15 -11.66
CA PHE A 123 6.60 -3.14 -12.27
C PHE A 123 6.17 -1.71 -12.61
N GLU A 124 5.27 -1.60 -13.56
CA GLU A 124 4.69 -0.36 -14.02
C GLU A 124 3.21 -0.32 -13.72
N ILE A 125 2.72 0.85 -13.35
CA ILE A 125 1.29 1.08 -13.10
C ILE A 125 0.74 1.95 -14.22
N TYR A 126 -0.36 1.50 -14.79
CA TYR A 126 -1.15 2.25 -15.76
C TYR A 126 -2.52 2.55 -15.16
N VAL A 127 -2.97 3.77 -15.32
CA VAL A 127 -4.30 4.24 -14.93
C VAL A 127 -5.00 4.72 -16.20
N ASN A 128 -6.13 4.12 -16.55
CA ASN A 128 -6.86 4.41 -17.79
C ASN A 128 -5.93 4.40 -19.01
N ASP A 129 -5.14 3.32 -19.14
CA ASP A 129 -4.16 3.08 -20.22
C ASP A 129 -3.00 4.09 -20.30
N ARG A 130 -2.86 4.95 -19.31
CA ARG A 130 -1.75 5.90 -19.22
C ARG A 130 -0.78 5.49 -18.12
N LYS A 131 0.51 5.44 -18.46
CA LYS A 131 1.55 5.13 -17.49
C LYS A 131 1.56 6.17 -16.36
N ALA A 132 1.37 5.69 -15.14
CA ALA A 132 1.28 6.53 -13.94
C ALA A 132 2.49 6.40 -13.01
N GLY A 133 3.24 5.30 -13.09
CA GLY A 133 4.44 5.11 -12.28
C GLY A 133 5.25 3.86 -12.67
N THR A 134 6.51 3.85 -12.23
CA THR A 134 7.40 2.69 -12.30
C THR A 134 7.99 2.47 -10.91
N PHE A 135 7.87 1.25 -10.41
CA PHE A 135 8.32 0.86 -9.09
C PHE A 135 9.38 -0.23 -9.19
N SER A 136 10.45 -0.05 -8.44
CA SER A 136 11.40 -1.14 -8.18
C SER A 136 11.00 -1.81 -6.87
N ALA A 137 11.26 -3.10 -6.74
CA ALA A 137 10.97 -3.84 -5.52
C ALA A 137 12.07 -4.88 -5.25
N ASP A 138 12.44 -5.05 -4.00
CA ASP A 138 13.30 -6.14 -3.57
C ASP A 138 12.48 -7.44 -3.45
N PRO A 139 12.76 -8.49 -4.27
CA PRO A 139 11.94 -9.70 -4.25
C PRO A 139 12.07 -10.49 -2.92
N THR A 140 13.20 -10.39 -2.22
CA THR A 140 13.39 -11.06 -0.94
C THR A 140 12.52 -10.41 0.14
N ASN A 141 12.46 -9.07 0.13
CA ASN A 141 11.55 -8.32 0.99
C ASN A 141 10.08 -8.58 0.60
N ALA A 142 9.74 -8.51 -0.69
CA ALA A 142 8.39 -8.76 -1.19
C ALA A 142 7.87 -10.14 -0.76
N ALA A 143 8.68 -11.20 -0.88
CA ALA A 143 8.30 -12.55 -0.48
C ALA A 143 8.00 -12.68 1.01
N LYS A 144 8.62 -11.85 1.86
CA LYS A 144 8.41 -11.85 3.32
C LYS A 144 7.24 -10.99 3.76
N VAL A 145 7.01 -9.86 3.07
CA VAL A 145 6.05 -8.84 3.49
C VAL A 145 4.69 -9.04 2.82
N LEU A 146 4.67 -9.34 1.51
CA LEU A 146 3.43 -9.43 0.76
C LEU A 146 2.61 -10.68 1.11
N PRO A 147 1.27 -10.57 1.11
CA PRO A 147 0.38 -11.68 1.43
C PRO A 147 0.46 -12.78 0.38
N THR A 148 0.09 -13.99 0.75
CA THR A 148 -0.24 -15.04 -0.22
C THR A 148 -1.65 -14.81 -0.79
N PRO A 149 -2.02 -15.43 -1.93
CA PRO A 149 -3.40 -15.35 -2.40
C PRO A 149 -4.44 -15.88 -1.40
N GLY A 150 -4.09 -16.87 -0.57
CA GLY A 150 -4.97 -17.36 0.48
C GLY A 150 -5.14 -16.37 1.66
N ASP A 151 -4.18 -15.45 1.85
CA ASP A 151 -4.29 -14.40 2.88
C ASP A 151 -5.03 -13.15 2.35
N CYS A 152 -5.14 -13.01 1.03
CA CYS A 152 -5.70 -11.83 0.35
C CYS A 152 -6.48 -12.28 -0.91
N GLY A 153 -7.51 -13.08 -0.71
CA GLY A 153 -8.38 -13.61 -1.77
C GLY A 153 -9.75 -14.00 -1.25
N ASN A 154 -10.61 -14.43 -2.16
CA ASN A 154 -11.91 -15.04 -1.86
C ASN A 154 -11.79 -16.54 -2.19
N ASP A 155 -11.47 -17.35 -1.19
CA ASP A 155 -11.43 -18.82 -1.30
C ASP A 155 -12.78 -19.44 -0.94
#